data_fa5d5cf7570979c173b1f4670be92fb6
#
_entry.id   fa5d5cf7570979c173b1f4670be92fb6
#
_cell.length_a   1.000
_cell.length_b   1.000
_cell.length_c   1.000
_cell.angle_alpha   90.00
_cell.angle_beta   90.00
_cell.angle_gamma   90.00
#
_symmetry.space_group_name_H-M   'P 1'
#
loop_
_entity.id
_entity.type
_entity.pdbx_description
1 polymer ?
#
loop_
_entity_poly.entity_id
_entity_poly.type
_entity_poly.pdbx_seq_one_letter_code
_entity_poly.pdbx_strand_id
1 'polypeptide(L)'
;RLRRYTAKVGAITIPSFFSRRYKDQRNVLSCIAAVVILIFFVPYTASGFKAIGTLFNSLFGVDYHTTMIIGAAVVIGYTVLGGFLAVSTTDLIQSIIMTFALIFIVLFGIQQAGGWDLVASNASSLPGFLNMTQGYDPATGQASSYGGLSIVSTLAWGLGYFGMPHILL
;
A
#
# COMPACT_ATOMS: atom_id res chain seq x y z
N ARG A 1 -19.66 13.74 -2.47
CA ARG A 1 -19.61 15.15 -2.94
C ARG A 1 -18.55 15.33 -4.03
N LEU A 2 -17.35 14.77 -3.89
CA LEU A 2 -16.28 14.88 -4.88
C LEU A 2 -16.72 14.36 -6.26
N ARG A 3 -17.20 13.11 -6.33
CA ARG A 3 -17.68 12.48 -7.58
C ARG A 3 -18.70 13.32 -8.35
N ARG A 4 -19.69 13.89 -7.64
CA ARG A 4 -20.71 14.74 -8.28
C ARG A 4 -20.11 16.03 -8.85
N TYR A 5 -19.15 16.60 -8.16
CA TYR A 5 -18.49 17.81 -8.62
C TYR A 5 -17.53 17.52 -9.78
N THR A 6 -16.77 16.43 -9.71
CA THR A 6 -15.87 15.97 -10.78
C THR A 6 -16.64 15.72 -12.08
N ALA A 7 -17.80 15.04 -12.00
CA ALA A 7 -18.69 14.83 -13.13
C ALA A 7 -19.23 16.16 -13.69
N LYS A 8 -19.57 17.13 -12.83
CA LYS A 8 -20.08 18.45 -13.25
C LYS A 8 -19.01 19.26 -14.00
N VAL A 9 -17.75 19.18 -13.60
CA VAL A 9 -16.65 19.91 -14.27
C VAL A 9 -16.03 19.10 -15.41
N GLY A 10 -16.49 17.84 -15.64
CA GLY A 10 -16.00 16.96 -16.70
C GLY A 10 -14.55 16.53 -16.52
N ALA A 11 -14.02 16.52 -15.29
CA ALA A 11 -12.66 16.09 -15.01
C ALA A 11 -12.58 14.58 -14.83
N ILE A 12 -11.59 13.94 -15.44
CA ILE A 12 -11.37 12.48 -15.35
C ILE A 12 -10.20 12.18 -14.40
N THR A 13 -9.24 13.10 -14.29
CA THR A 13 -8.04 12.93 -13.47
C THR A 13 -7.95 13.98 -12.38
N ILE A 14 -7.22 13.71 -11.31
CA ILE A 14 -6.98 14.67 -10.21
C ILE A 14 -6.30 15.95 -10.72
N PRO A 15 -5.23 15.91 -11.55
CA PRO A 15 -4.67 17.11 -12.13
C PRO A 15 -5.68 17.94 -12.92
N SER A 16 -6.49 17.30 -13.77
CA SER A 16 -7.52 18.02 -14.54
C SER A 16 -8.65 18.57 -13.65
N PHE A 17 -8.96 17.88 -12.55
CA PHE A 17 -9.92 18.37 -11.56
C PHE A 17 -9.45 19.68 -10.93
N PHE A 18 -8.20 19.76 -10.49
CA PHE A 18 -7.66 20.99 -9.91
C PHE A 18 -7.64 22.14 -10.93
N SER A 19 -7.16 21.88 -12.15
CA SER A 19 -7.12 22.88 -13.20
C SER A 19 -8.52 23.45 -13.51
N ARG A 20 -9.52 22.60 -13.66
CA ARG A 20 -10.91 23.03 -13.96
C ARG A 20 -11.61 23.68 -12.78
N ARG A 21 -11.36 23.18 -11.56
CA ARG A 21 -11.96 23.76 -10.34
C ARG A 21 -11.49 25.20 -10.11
N TYR A 22 -10.20 25.45 -10.30
CA TYR A 22 -9.60 26.75 -10.06
C TYR A 22 -9.50 27.63 -11.32
N LYS A 23 -10.08 27.16 -12.45
CA LYS A 23 -10.08 27.87 -13.75
C LYS A 23 -8.67 28.24 -14.21
N ASP A 24 -7.73 27.33 -14.01
CA ASP A 24 -6.33 27.54 -14.37
C ASP A 24 -6.15 27.45 -15.88
N GLN A 25 -6.07 28.62 -16.52
CA GLN A 25 -5.90 28.72 -17.99
C GLN A 25 -4.51 28.33 -18.47
N ARG A 26 -3.51 28.32 -17.59
CA ARG A 26 -2.12 27.99 -17.92
C ARG A 26 -1.74 26.54 -17.60
N ASN A 27 -2.67 25.76 -17.05
CA ASN A 27 -2.44 24.38 -16.62
C ASN A 27 -1.29 24.22 -15.60
N VAL A 28 -0.95 25.27 -14.85
CA VAL A 28 0.13 25.23 -13.85
C VAL A 28 -0.23 24.28 -12.72
N LEU A 29 -1.46 24.35 -12.20
CA LEU A 29 -1.94 23.44 -11.15
C LEU A 29 -1.97 21.98 -11.61
N SER A 30 -2.35 21.75 -12.87
CA SER A 30 -2.31 20.42 -13.47
C SER A 30 -0.89 19.87 -13.55
N CYS A 31 0.06 20.71 -13.95
CA CYS A 31 1.48 20.34 -14.01
C CYS A 31 2.05 20.01 -12.63
N ILE A 32 1.82 20.88 -11.64
CA ILE A 32 2.28 20.67 -10.26
C ILE A 32 1.69 19.37 -9.70
N ALA A 33 0.38 19.15 -9.85
CA ALA A 33 -0.27 17.92 -9.38
C ALA A 33 0.29 16.68 -10.08
N ALA A 34 0.55 16.73 -11.37
CA ALA A 34 1.15 15.63 -12.12
C ALA A 34 2.58 15.32 -11.64
N VAL A 35 3.41 16.34 -11.41
CA VAL A 35 4.78 16.16 -10.89
C VAL A 35 4.75 15.54 -9.49
N VAL A 36 3.87 16.02 -8.59
CA VAL A 36 3.71 15.45 -7.25
C VAL A 36 3.30 13.98 -7.34
N ILE A 37 2.32 13.65 -8.18
CA ILE A 37 1.90 12.26 -8.39
C ILE A 37 3.09 11.41 -8.87
N LEU A 38 3.86 11.86 -9.85
CA LEU A 38 5.01 11.11 -10.36
C LEU A 38 6.07 10.87 -9.28
N ILE A 39 6.41 11.88 -8.49
CA ILE A 39 7.42 11.77 -7.42
C ILE A 39 7.03 10.67 -6.40
N PHE A 40 5.77 10.57 -6.04
CA PHE A 40 5.32 9.61 -5.03
C PHE A 40 4.90 8.26 -5.61
N PHE A 41 4.31 8.22 -6.79
CA PHE A 41 3.83 6.97 -7.38
C PHE A 41 4.91 6.13 -8.08
N VAL A 42 5.97 6.74 -8.58
CA VAL A 42 7.08 5.96 -9.17
C VAL A 42 7.76 5.08 -8.11
N PRO A 43 8.17 5.58 -6.93
CA PRO A 43 8.70 4.73 -5.87
C PRO A 43 7.68 3.71 -5.35
N TYR A 44 6.40 4.08 -5.27
CA TYR A 44 5.33 3.17 -4.86
C TYR A 44 5.21 1.98 -5.82
N THR A 45 5.15 2.22 -7.12
CA THR A 45 5.10 1.18 -8.15
C THR A 45 6.37 0.31 -8.14
N ALA A 46 7.53 0.93 -7.98
CA ALA A 46 8.80 0.22 -7.88
C ALA A 46 8.84 -0.73 -6.67
N SER A 47 8.23 -0.33 -5.54
CA SER A 47 8.12 -1.19 -4.35
C SER A 47 7.27 -2.43 -4.62
N GLY A 48 6.21 -2.31 -5.41
CA GLY A 48 5.39 -3.44 -5.86
C GLY A 48 6.18 -4.46 -6.69
N PHE A 49 6.95 -3.99 -7.66
CA PHE A 49 7.81 -4.88 -8.46
C PHE A 49 8.91 -5.54 -7.62
N LYS A 50 9.49 -4.81 -6.67
CA LYS A 50 10.43 -5.37 -5.70
C LYS A 50 9.79 -6.50 -4.89
N ALA A 51 8.56 -6.33 -4.44
CA ALA A 51 7.83 -7.35 -3.68
C ALA A 51 7.63 -8.64 -4.49
N ILE A 52 7.30 -8.53 -5.78
CA ILE A 52 7.17 -9.69 -6.69
C ILE A 52 8.51 -10.43 -6.78
N GLY A 53 9.62 -9.71 -7.07
CA GLY A 53 10.94 -10.31 -7.16
C GLY A 53 11.35 -11.02 -5.88
N THR A 54 11.15 -10.39 -4.72
CA THR A 54 11.48 -10.98 -3.42
C THR A 54 10.63 -12.22 -3.11
N LEU A 55 9.33 -12.17 -3.39
CA LEU A 55 8.42 -13.27 -3.13
C LEU A 55 8.82 -14.53 -3.91
N PHE A 56 9.00 -14.41 -5.20
CA PHE A 56 9.35 -15.57 -6.04
C PHE A 56 10.77 -16.07 -5.78
N ASN A 57 11.70 -15.20 -5.46
CA ASN A 57 13.05 -15.60 -5.05
C ASN A 57 13.00 -16.41 -3.75
N SER A 58 12.22 -15.97 -2.75
CA SER A 58 12.13 -16.66 -1.45
C SER A 58 11.36 -17.97 -1.50
N LEU A 59 10.32 -18.09 -2.36
CA LEU A 59 9.49 -19.29 -2.45
C LEU A 59 10.05 -20.34 -3.41
N PHE A 60 10.60 -19.92 -4.53
CA PHE A 60 11.00 -20.81 -5.63
C PHE A 60 12.50 -20.77 -5.95
N GLY A 61 13.28 -19.91 -5.30
CA GLY A 61 14.70 -19.76 -5.56
C GLY A 61 15.04 -19.17 -6.94
N VAL A 62 14.06 -18.59 -7.63
CA VAL A 62 14.26 -17.99 -8.95
C VAL A 62 15.00 -16.66 -8.82
N ASP A 63 15.82 -16.34 -9.83
CA ASP A 63 16.55 -15.06 -9.82
C ASP A 63 15.62 -13.86 -9.67
N TYR A 64 15.98 -12.98 -8.73
CA TYR A 64 15.21 -11.80 -8.36
C TYR A 64 14.90 -10.88 -9.54
N HIS A 65 15.93 -10.55 -10.36
CA HIS A 65 15.77 -9.64 -11.48
C HIS A 65 14.90 -10.20 -12.58
N THR A 66 15.10 -11.47 -12.90
CA THR A 66 14.29 -12.17 -13.92
C THR A 66 12.82 -12.18 -13.53
N THR A 67 12.53 -12.52 -12.28
CA THR A 67 11.15 -12.58 -11.77
C THR A 67 10.50 -11.20 -11.70
N MET A 68 11.25 -10.20 -11.28
CA MET A 68 10.76 -8.82 -11.25
C MET A 68 10.39 -8.32 -12.65
N ILE A 69 11.22 -8.60 -13.66
CA ILE A 69 10.97 -8.18 -15.06
C ILE A 69 9.75 -8.91 -15.63
N ILE A 70 9.67 -10.23 -15.44
CA ILE A 70 8.53 -11.02 -15.91
C ILE A 70 7.24 -10.55 -15.23
N GLY A 71 7.26 -10.36 -13.91
CA GLY A 71 6.12 -9.84 -13.16
C GLY A 71 5.68 -8.47 -13.63
N ALA A 72 6.63 -7.56 -13.87
CA ALA A 72 6.34 -6.23 -14.41
C ALA A 72 5.70 -6.33 -15.82
N ALA A 73 6.24 -7.19 -16.69
CA ALA A 73 5.70 -7.39 -18.05
C ALA A 73 4.27 -7.94 -18.01
N VAL A 74 3.96 -8.88 -17.11
CA VAL A 74 2.61 -9.42 -16.93
C VAL A 74 1.65 -8.35 -16.45
N VAL A 75 2.05 -7.58 -15.41
CA VAL A 75 1.19 -6.50 -14.85
C VAL A 75 0.91 -5.43 -15.91
N ILE A 76 1.94 -4.97 -16.62
CA ILE A 76 1.78 -3.98 -17.70
C ILE A 76 0.91 -4.56 -18.82
N GLY A 77 1.15 -5.82 -19.20
CA GLY A 77 0.41 -6.50 -20.26
C GLY A 77 -1.10 -6.54 -20.01
N TYR A 78 -1.53 -7.06 -18.85
CA TYR A 78 -2.96 -7.11 -18.56
C TYR A 78 -3.58 -5.73 -18.31
N THR A 79 -2.82 -4.79 -17.78
CA THR A 79 -3.29 -3.41 -17.57
C THR A 79 -3.53 -2.70 -18.90
N VAL A 80 -2.63 -2.86 -19.88
CA VAL A 80 -2.76 -2.26 -21.21
C VAL A 80 -3.91 -2.89 -21.99
N LEU A 81 -4.05 -4.22 -21.92
CA LEU A 81 -5.08 -4.94 -22.67
C LEU A 81 -6.47 -4.79 -22.06
N GLY A 82 -6.57 -4.81 -20.75
CA GLY A 82 -7.86 -4.84 -20.05
C GLY A 82 -8.31 -3.50 -19.47
N GLY A 83 -7.42 -2.51 -19.40
CA GLY A 83 -7.71 -1.18 -18.88
C GLY A 83 -8.21 -1.17 -17.44
N PHE A 84 -8.90 -0.11 -17.07
CA PHE A 84 -9.38 0.11 -15.70
C PHE A 84 -10.34 -0.99 -15.19
N LEU A 85 -11.21 -1.51 -16.06
CA LEU A 85 -12.19 -2.53 -15.66
C LEU A 85 -11.51 -3.84 -15.27
N ALA A 86 -10.51 -4.28 -16.05
CA ALA A 86 -9.76 -5.49 -15.74
C ALA A 86 -8.98 -5.36 -14.44
N VAL A 87 -8.29 -4.23 -14.24
CA VAL A 87 -7.55 -3.95 -13.00
C VAL A 87 -8.49 -3.96 -11.80
N SER A 88 -9.60 -3.23 -11.86
CA SER A 88 -10.57 -3.17 -10.73
C SER A 88 -11.19 -4.53 -10.41
N THR A 89 -11.45 -5.36 -11.42
CA THR A 89 -12.00 -6.69 -11.23
C THR A 89 -10.97 -7.63 -10.60
N THR A 90 -9.73 -7.60 -11.07
CA THR A 90 -8.64 -8.39 -10.48
C THR A 90 -8.34 -7.96 -9.04
N ASP A 91 -8.34 -6.67 -8.76
CA ASP A 91 -8.13 -6.13 -7.40
C ASP A 91 -9.22 -6.58 -6.44
N LEU A 92 -10.48 -6.61 -6.88
CA LEU A 92 -11.59 -7.12 -6.09
C LEU A 92 -11.40 -8.60 -5.74
N ILE A 93 -11.07 -9.44 -6.73
CA ILE A 93 -10.85 -10.87 -6.50
C ILE A 93 -9.65 -11.08 -5.58
N GLN A 94 -8.55 -10.37 -5.83
CA GLN A 94 -7.34 -10.46 -5.02
C GLN A 94 -7.59 -10.00 -3.58
N SER A 95 -8.35 -8.93 -3.35
CA SER A 95 -8.67 -8.45 -1.99
C SER A 95 -9.48 -9.48 -1.19
N ILE A 96 -10.41 -10.20 -1.84
CA ILE A 96 -11.15 -11.28 -1.21
C ILE A 96 -10.20 -12.42 -0.82
N ILE A 97 -9.36 -12.88 -1.76
CA ILE A 97 -8.37 -13.94 -1.50
C ILE A 97 -7.42 -13.54 -0.39
N MET A 98 -6.90 -12.31 -0.42
CA MET A 98 -6.00 -11.79 0.63
C MET A 98 -6.66 -11.78 2.01
N THR A 99 -7.93 -11.39 2.08
CA THR A 99 -8.67 -11.37 3.35
C THR A 99 -8.77 -12.76 3.95
N PHE A 100 -9.16 -13.75 3.15
CA PHE A 100 -9.21 -15.14 3.61
C PHE A 100 -7.82 -15.71 3.96
N ALA A 101 -6.81 -15.42 3.15
CA ALA A 101 -5.44 -15.85 3.41
C ALA A 101 -4.90 -15.28 4.72
N LEU A 102 -5.13 -13.97 5.00
CA LEU A 102 -4.72 -13.34 6.26
C LEU A 102 -5.43 -13.97 7.46
N ILE A 103 -6.73 -14.20 7.39
CA ILE A 103 -7.48 -14.89 8.46
C ILE A 103 -6.89 -16.28 8.70
N PHE A 104 -6.67 -17.04 7.62
CA PHE A 104 -6.11 -18.38 7.71
C PHE A 104 -4.71 -18.38 8.34
N ILE A 105 -3.81 -17.49 7.90
CA ILE A 105 -2.44 -17.38 8.44
C ILE A 105 -2.47 -17.03 9.93
N VAL A 106 -3.33 -16.10 10.34
CA VAL A 106 -3.46 -15.74 11.75
C VAL A 106 -3.94 -16.92 12.59
N LEU A 107 -5.01 -17.58 12.18
CA LEU A 107 -5.54 -18.75 12.90
C LEU A 107 -4.54 -19.91 12.95
N PHE A 108 -3.91 -20.20 11.83
CA PHE A 108 -2.88 -21.25 11.76
C PHE A 108 -1.66 -20.90 12.60
N GLY A 109 -1.21 -19.64 12.57
CA GLY A 109 -0.09 -19.15 13.39
C GLY A 109 -0.37 -19.26 14.88
N ILE A 110 -1.57 -18.89 15.32
CA ILE A 110 -1.98 -19.03 16.73
C ILE A 110 -1.98 -20.51 17.14
N GLN A 111 -2.48 -21.41 16.28
CA GLN A 111 -2.50 -22.84 16.56
C GLN A 111 -1.09 -23.43 16.65
N GLN A 112 -0.20 -23.05 15.72
CA GLN A 112 1.20 -23.51 15.73
C GLN A 112 2.00 -22.94 16.91
N ALA A 113 1.66 -21.74 17.37
CA ALA A 113 2.31 -21.14 18.54
C ALA A 113 1.87 -21.76 19.89
N GLY A 114 0.94 -22.73 19.88
CA GLY A 114 0.43 -23.38 21.08
C GLY A 114 -0.82 -22.75 21.69
N GLY A 115 -1.53 -21.93 20.91
CA GLY A 115 -2.79 -21.29 21.30
C GLY A 115 -2.65 -19.82 21.67
N TRP A 116 -3.81 -19.19 21.83
CA TRP A 116 -3.89 -17.75 22.09
C TRP A 116 -3.22 -17.32 23.41
N ASP A 117 -3.35 -18.13 24.46
CA ASP A 117 -2.78 -17.82 25.77
C ASP A 117 -1.26 -17.76 25.72
N LEU A 118 -0.62 -18.63 24.96
CA LEU A 118 0.83 -18.64 24.78
C LEU A 118 1.29 -17.45 23.93
N VAL A 119 0.55 -17.09 22.88
CA VAL A 119 0.82 -15.90 22.06
C VAL A 119 0.71 -14.64 22.93
N ALA A 120 -0.36 -14.51 23.72
CA ALA A 120 -0.58 -13.36 24.58
C ALA A 120 0.48 -13.26 25.70
N SER A 121 0.85 -14.39 26.30
CA SER A 121 1.91 -14.46 27.31
C SER A 121 3.27 -14.05 26.73
N ASN A 122 3.63 -14.57 25.57
CA ASN A 122 4.87 -14.20 24.88
C ASN A 122 4.87 -12.72 24.49
N ALA A 123 3.76 -12.20 23.96
CA ALA A 123 3.65 -10.79 23.62
C ALA A 123 3.79 -9.87 24.84
N SER A 124 3.24 -10.26 25.99
CA SER A 124 3.34 -9.50 27.24
C SER A 124 4.73 -9.59 27.90
N SER A 125 5.49 -10.65 27.61
CA SER A 125 6.86 -10.81 28.11
C SER A 125 7.89 -9.93 27.39
N LEU A 126 7.55 -9.43 26.18
CA LEU A 126 8.43 -8.57 25.41
C LEU A 126 8.30 -7.11 25.86
N PRO A 127 9.39 -6.47 26.35
CA PRO A 127 9.34 -5.09 26.84
C PRO A 127 8.84 -4.11 25.76
N GLY A 128 7.78 -3.36 26.07
CA GLY A 128 7.23 -2.32 25.20
C GLY A 128 6.40 -2.83 24.00
N PHE A 129 6.29 -4.14 23.77
CA PHE A 129 5.61 -4.70 22.59
C PHE A 129 4.11 -4.36 22.54
N LEU A 130 3.43 -4.40 23.69
CA LEU A 130 2.01 -4.05 23.81
C LEU A 130 1.76 -2.56 24.14
N ASN A 131 2.79 -1.73 24.11
CA ASN A 131 2.66 -0.31 24.38
C ASN A 131 2.51 0.47 23.07
N MET A 132 1.51 1.33 22.96
CA MET A 132 1.25 2.13 21.74
C MET A 132 2.36 3.15 21.44
N THR A 133 3.17 3.53 22.42
CA THR A 133 4.22 4.55 22.28
C THR A 133 5.63 3.97 22.25
N GLN A 134 5.75 2.67 22.41
CA GLN A 134 7.02 1.95 22.43
C GLN A 134 6.97 0.75 21.49
N GLY A 135 8.12 0.31 21.02
CA GLY A 135 8.28 -0.93 20.28
C GLY A 135 9.36 -1.78 20.90
N TYR A 136 9.28 -3.08 20.72
CA TYR A 136 10.36 -4.00 21.06
C TYR A 136 11.49 -3.90 20.03
N ASP A 137 12.70 -3.64 20.48
CA ASP A 137 13.89 -3.65 19.63
C ASP A 137 14.58 -5.01 19.76
N PRO A 138 14.56 -5.85 18.72
CA PRO A 138 15.16 -7.17 18.74
C PRO A 138 16.69 -7.13 18.83
N ALA A 139 17.34 -6.01 18.49
CA ALA A 139 18.79 -5.89 18.58
C ALA A 139 19.29 -5.66 20.00
N THR A 140 18.52 -4.93 20.81
CA THR A 140 18.87 -4.60 22.20
C THR A 140 18.08 -5.43 23.22
N GLY A 141 17.00 -6.09 22.80
CA GLY A 141 16.09 -6.82 23.69
C GLY A 141 15.27 -5.91 24.62
N GLN A 142 15.24 -4.60 24.38
CA GLN A 142 14.60 -3.62 25.25
C GLN A 142 13.47 -2.86 24.55
N ALA A 143 12.67 -2.16 25.34
CA ALA A 143 11.67 -1.24 24.84
C ALA A 143 12.34 0.02 24.27
N SER A 144 12.02 0.36 23.03
CA SER A 144 12.44 1.58 22.37
C SER A 144 11.25 2.51 22.19
N SER A 145 11.38 3.76 22.60
CA SER A 145 10.31 4.75 22.42
C SER A 145 10.23 5.20 20.97
N TYR A 146 9.01 5.26 20.42
CA TYR A 146 8.79 5.85 19.11
C TYR A 146 9.08 7.35 19.16
N GLY A 147 9.99 7.80 18.28
CA GLY A 147 10.20 9.23 18.09
C GLY A 147 8.93 9.90 17.55
N GLY A 148 8.73 11.18 17.86
CA GLY A 148 7.57 11.95 17.37
C GLY A 148 7.41 11.89 15.86
N LEU A 149 8.52 11.87 15.11
CA LEU A 149 8.52 11.72 13.67
C LEU A 149 7.96 10.36 13.21
N SER A 150 8.29 9.26 13.89
CA SER A 150 7.75 7.93 13.59
C SER A 150 6.25 7.86 13.81
N ILE A 151 5.76 8.46 14.90
CA ILE A 151 4.32 8.51 15.21
C ILE A 151 3.58 9.29 14.12
N VAL A 152 4.06 10.48 13.79
CA VAL A 152 3.47 11.32 12.73
C VAL A 152 3.51 10.61 11.37
N SER A 153 4.60 9.93 11.03
CA SER A 153 4.76 9.17 9.79
C SER A 153 3.74 8.02 9.70
N THR A 154 3.56 7.28 10.79
CA THR A 154 2.59 6.17 10.83
C THR A 154 1.15 6.67 10.69
N LEU A 155 0.80 7.76 11.39
CA LEU A 155 -0.51 8.39 11.27
C LEU A 155 -0.74 8.99 9.88
N ALA A 156 0.29 9.63 9.31
CA ALA A 156 0.23 10.21 7.97
C ALA A 156 0.00 9.13 6.90
N TRP A 157 0.55 7.94 7.09
CA TRP A 157 0.31 6.83 6.17
C TRP A 157 -1.16 6.40 6.14
N GLY A 158 -1.79 6.24 7.31
CA GLY A 158 -3.22 5.97 7.41
C GLY A 158 -4.08 7.05 6.72
N LEU A 159 -3.75 8.33 6.93
CA LEU A 159 -4.44 9.45 6.29
C LEU A 159 -4.19 9.48 4.77
N GLY A 160 -2.99 9.09 4.31
CA GLY A 160 -2.62 9.03 2.90
C GLY A 160 -3.49 8.08 2.08
N TYR A 161 -3.92 6.97 2.66
CA TYR A 161 -4.81 6.02 1.98
C TYR A 161 -6.13 6.63 1.53
N PHE A 162 -6.70 7.56 2.29
CA PHE A 162 -7.94 8.26 1.91
C PHE A 162 -7.75 9.24 0.75
N GLY A 163 -6.51 9.64 0.48
CA GLY A 163 -6.16 10.56 -0.62
C GLY A 163 -5.65 9.87 -1.88
N MET A 164 -5.61 8.55 -1.92
CA MET A 164 -5.13 7.80 -3.08
C MET A 164 -5.98 8.07 -4.33
N PRO A 165 -5.36 8.37 -5.50
CA PRO A 165 -6.09 8.72 -6.72
C PRO A 165 -7.11 7.68 -7.15
N HIS A 166 -6.82 6.39 -7.01
CA HIS A 166 -7.72 5.30 -7.37
C HIS A 166 -8.92 5.13 -6.42
N ILE A 167 -8.91 5.77 -5.25
CA ILE A 167 -10.05 5.81 -4.33
C ILE A 167 -10.94 7.02 -4.63
N LEU A 168 -10.34 8.09 -5.19
CA LEU A 168 -11.03 9.35 -5.46
C LEU A 168 -11.73 9.38 -6.83
N LEU A 169 -11.36 8.50 -7.74
CA LEU A 169 -11.97 8.34 -9.06
C LEU A 169 -13.14 7.35 -9.00
#